data_450106d34852743101f4dced92bd853d
#
_entry.id   450106d34852743101f4dced92bd853d
#
_cell.length_a   1.000
_cell.length_b   1.000
_cell.length_c   1.000
_cell.angle_alpha   90.00
_cell.angle_beta   90.00
_cell.angle_gamma   90.00
#
_symmetry.space_group_name_H-M   'P 1'
#
loop_
_entity.id
_entity.type
_entity.pdbx_description
1 polymer ?
#
loop_
_entity_poly.entity_id
_entity_poly.type
_entity_poly.pdbx_seq_one_letter_code
_entity_poly.pdbx_strand_id
1 'polypeptide(L)'
;MEQFKSWEELSDLEQAQATYWDMYKDAHNFRPRHIDTSAWTLADFEREFTELGKVMTANHEAEQIAQAAAVEAFERRVAEMLTLGAKDMDMAMRWIHEAEDTNGDSDYLAWTLGLPYRYFA
;
A
#
# COMPACT_ATOMS: atom_id res chain seq x y z
N MET A 1 -2.62 36.55 14.62
CA MET A 1 -2.70 35.11 14.87
C MET A 1 -3.50 34.43 13.77
N GLU A 2 -2.92 33.45 13.13
CA GLU A 2 -3.65 32.70 12.12
C GLU A 2 -4.74 31.88 12.75
N GLN A 3 -5.91 31.91 12.13
CA GLN A 3 -7.01 31.03 12.50
C GLN A 3 -7.16 29.97 11.42
N PHE A 4 -7.23 28.71 11.86
CA PHE A 4 -7.46 27.62 10.94
C PHE A 4 -8.92 27.65 10.48
N LYS A 5 -9.10 27.57 9.18
CA LYS A 5 -10.41 27.48 8.59
C LYS A 5 -10.91 26.04 8.65
N SER A 6 -12.21 25.84 8.85
CA SER A 6 -12.81 24.53 8.63
C SER A 6 -12.81 24.22 7.13
N TRP A 7 -13.02 22.97 6.76
CA TRP A 7 -13.05 22.57 5.34
C TRP A 7 -14.08 23.39 4.54
N GLU A 8 -15.25 23.64 5.12
CA GLU A 8 -16.32 24.38 4.46
C GLU A 8 -16.00 25.87 4.26
N GLU A 9 -15.09 26.41 5.06
CA GLU A 9 -14.67 27.81 4.96
C GLU A 9 -13.62 28.03 3.89
N LEU A 10 -13.00 26.97 3.39
CA LEU A 10 -11.99 27.06 2.33
C LEU A 10 -12.66 27.34 1.00
N SER A 11 -11.98 28.15 0.16
CA SER A 11 -12.40 28.33 -1.23
C SER A 11 -12.24 27.02 -1.99
N ASP A 12 -12.89 26.90 -3.16
CA ASP A 12 -12.74 25.73 -4.02
C ASP A 12 -11.27 25.50 -4.39
N LEU A 13 -10.52 26.57 -4.63
CA LEU A 13 -9.11 26.47 -4.95
C LEU A 13 -8.27 25.99 -3.76
N GLU A 14 -8.56 26.48 -2.55
CA GLU A 14 -7.89 26.03 -1.35
C GLU A 14 -8.19 24.55 -1.05
N GLN A 15 -9.43 24.12 -1.24
CA GLN A 15 -9.81 22.71 -1.11
C GLN A 15 -9.09 21.83 -2.12
N ALA A 16 -9.01 22.30 -3.38
CA ALA A 16 -8.30 21.58 -4.43
C ALA A 16 -6.82 21.44 -4.11
N GLN A 17 -6.19 22.47 -3.58
CA GLN A 17 -4.78 22.42 -3.19
C GLN A 17 -4.54 21.41 -2.06
N ALA A 18 -5.39 21.42 -1.05
CA ALA A 18 -5.30 20.45 0.07
C ALA A 18 -5.49 19.01 -0.42
N THR A 19 -6.48 18.79 -1.29
CA THR A 19 -6.73 17.48 -1.89
C THR A 19 -5.56 17.02 -2.73
N TYR A 20 -4.97 17.91 -3.53
CA TYR A 20 -3.80 17.61 -4.36
C TYR A 20 -2.62 17.13 -3.50
N TRP A 21 -2.35 17.82 -2.39
CA TRP A 21 -1.26 17.46 -1.50
C TRP A 21 -1.41 16.04 -0.95
N ASP A 22 -2.62 15.70 -0.52
CA ASP A 22 -2.91 14.36 0.02
C ASP A 22 -2.87 13.29 -1.06
N MET A 23 -3.46 13.54 -2.23
CA MET A 23 -3.42 12.60 -3.36
C MET A 23 -2.01 12.37 -3.86
N TYR A 24 -1.20 13.43 -3.95
CA TYR A 24 0.19 13.30 -4.38
C TYR A 24 0.98 12.42 -3.42
N LYS A 25 0.80 12.61 -2.11
CA LYS A 25 1.44 11.78 -1.11
C LYS A 25 1.01 10.32 -1.24
N ASP A 26 -0.28 10.06 -1.45
CA ASP A 26 -0.79 8.69 -1.63
C ASP A 26 -0.21 8.03 -2.88
N ALA A 27 -0.06 8.78 -3.97
CA ALA A 27 0.46 8.26 -5.23
C ALA A 27 1.98 8.05 -5.20
N HIS A 28 2.72 8.93 -4.55
CA HIS A 28 4.19 8.98 -4.63
C HIS A 28 4.92 8.75 -3.30
N ASN A 29 4.21 8.62 -2.19
CA ASN A 29 4.75 8.42 -0.84
C ASN A 29 5.52 9.61 -0.25
N PHE A 30 5.44 10.78 -0.88
CA PHE A 30 5.99 12.02 -0.34
C PHE A 30 5.17 13.21 -0.84
N ARG A 31 5.23 14.32 -0.12
CA ARG A 31 4.47 15.53 -0.48
C ARG A 31 5.19 16.31 -1.58
N PRO A 32 4.44 17.05 -2.43
CA PRO A 32 5.03 17.76 -3.58
C PRO A 32 5.69 19.08 -3.18
N ARG A 33 6.70 19.03 -2.32
CA ARG A 33 7.38 20.24 -1.80
C ARG A 33 8.14 21.02 -2.88
N HIS A 34 8.47 20.35 -3.97
CA HIS A 34 9.22 20.93 -5.09
C HIS A 34 8.31 21.57 -6.15
N ILE A 35 7.00 21.49 -5.96
CA ILE A 35 6.02 21.99 -6.93
C ILE A 35 5.34 23.23 -6.35
N ASP A 36 5.43 24.34 -7.09
CA ASP A 36 4.74 25.58 -6.72
C ASP A 36 3.37 25.62 -7.40
N THR A 37 2.32 25.50 -6.60
CA THR A 37 0.94 25.50 -7.08
C THR A 37 0.25 26.86 -6.92
N SER A 38 0.97 27.90 -6.53
CA SER A 38 0.38 29.19 -6.19
C SER A 38 -0.34 29.87 -7.37
N ALA A 39 0.08 29.59 -8.61
CA ALA A 39 -0.52 30.13 -9.82
C ALA A 39 -1.51 29.19 -10.50
N TRP A 40 -1.79 28.03 -9.90
CA TRP A 40 -2.67 27.05 -10.52
C TRP A 40 -4.14 27.44 -10.42
N THR A 41 -4.89 27.13 -11.47
CA THR A 41 -6.34 27.25 -11.51
C THR A 41 -6.99 25.92 -11.09
N LEU A 42 -8.32 25.95 -10.90
CA LEU A 42 -9.07 24.69 -10.66
C LEU A 42 -8.88 23.69 -11.81
N ALA A 43 -8.83 24.18 -13.06
CA ALA A 43 -8.60 23.30 -14.21
C ALA A 43 -7.22 22.63 -14.15
N ASP A 44 -6.21 23.32 -13.65
CA ASP A 44 -4.87 22.74 -13.45
C ASP A 44 -4.91 21.62 -12.43
N PHE A 45 -5.59 21.83 -11.29
CA PHE A 45 -5.75 20.80 -10.28
C PHE A 45 -6.54 19.60 -10.79
N GLU A 46 -7.62 19.83 -11.52
CA GLU A 46 -8.44 18.73 -12.08
C GLU A 46 -7.62 17.86 -13.04
N ARG A 47 -6.79 18.47 -13.86
CA ARG A 47 -5.90 17.76 -14.77
C ARG A 47 -4.90 16.90 -13.97
N GLU A 48 -4.32 17.46 -12.93
CA GLU A 48 -3.39 16.73 -12.07
C GLU A 48 -4.07 15.62 -11.28
N PHE A 49 -5.31 15.82 -10.85
CA PHE A 49 -6.09 14.76 -10.20
C PHE A 49 -6.28 13.57 -11.13
N THR A 50 -6.54 13.81 -12.40
CA THR A 50 -6.67 12.75 -13.40
C THR A 50 -5.36 11.98 -13.53
N GLU A 51 -4.22 12.68 -13.61
CA GLU A 51 -2.91 12.03 -13.72
C GLU A 51 -2.55 11.26 -12.45
N LEU A 52 -2.82 11.82 -11.27
CA LEU A 52 -2.58 11.12 -10.00
C LEU A 52 -3.46 9.89 -9.87
N GLY A 53 -4.72 9.96 -10.34
CA GLY A 53 -5.62 8.81 -10.36
C GLY A 53 -5.07 7.66 -11.19
N LYS A 54 -4.45 7.96 -12.34
CA LYS A 54 -3.80 6.94 -13.16
C LYS A 54 -2.62 6.30 -12.44
N VAL A 55 -1.81 7.11 -11.75
CA VAL A 55 -0.68 6.59 -10.96
C VAL A 55 -1.18 5.68 -9.84
N MET A 56 -2.21 6.10 -9.11
CA MET A 56 -2.78 5.31 -8.02
C MET A 56 -3.37 4.00 -8.51
N THR A 57 -4.04 4.01 -9.66
CA THR A 57 -4.58 2.79 -10.27
C THR A 57 -3.45 1.84 -10.67
N ALA A 58 -2.39 2.35 -11.30
CA ALA A 58 -1.24 1.55 -11.69
C ALA A 58 -0.54 0.95 -10.46
N ASN A 59 -0.39 1.72 -9.39
CA ASN A 59 0.20 1.24 -8.14
C ASN A 59 -0.64 0.13 -7.52
N HIS A 60 -1.96 0.29 -7.52
CA HIS A 60 -2.88 -0.71 -6.99
C HIS A 60 -2.81 -2.02 -7.79
N GLU A 61 -2.81 -1.93 -9.11
CA GLU A 61 -2.68 -3.09 -9.98
C GLU A 61 -1.34 -3.80 -9.77
N ALA A 62 -0.25 -3.05 -9.67
CA ALA A 62 1.08 -3.61 -9.39
C ALA A 62 1.11 -4.33 -8.05
N GLU A 63 0.48 -3.75 -7.02
CA GLU A 63 0.37 -4.36 -5.70
C GLU A 63 -0.42 -5.66 -5.73
N GLN A 64 -1.54 -5.70 -6.48
CA GLN A 64 -2.33 -6.92 -6.62
C GLN A 64 -1.53 -8.02 -7.31
N ILE A 65 -0.78 -7.70 -8.35
CA ILE A 65 0.09 -8.66 -9.05
C ILE A 65 1.16 -9.18 -8.09
N ALA A 66 1.79 -8.30 -7.33
CA ALA A 66 2.82 -8.68 -6.36
C ALA A 66 2.26 -9.58 -5.26
N GLN A 67 1.07 -9.28 -4.75
CA GLN A 67 0.41 -10.13 -3.75
C GLN A 67 0.06 -11.51 -4.30
N ALA A 68 -0.45 -11.59 -5.53
CA ALA A 68 -0.76 -12.87 -6.16
C ALA A 68 0.51 -13.71 -6.34
N ALA A 69 1.61 -13.11 -6.74
CA ALA A 69 2.89 -13.79 -6.86
C ALA A 69 3.41 -14.26 -5.50
N ALA A 70 3.21 -13.47 -4.44
CA ALA A 70 3.60 -13.83 -3.07
C ALA A 70 2.79 -15.02 -2.56
N VAL A 71 1.50 -15.06 -2.84
CA VAL A 71 0.64 -16.20 -2.48
C VAL A 71 1.11 -17.47 -3.17
N GLU A 72 1.38 -17.42 -4.48
CA GLU A 72 1.89 -18.58 -5.21
C GLU A 72 3.24 -19.05 -4.65
N ALA A 73 4.16 -18.13 -4.36
CA ALA A 73 5.45 -18.47 -3.79
C ALA A 73 5.31 -19.12 -2.42
N PHE A 74 4.39 -18.63 -1.60
CA PHE A 74 4.11 -19.20 -0.28
C PHE A 74 3.54 -20.61 -0.40
N GLU A 75 2.56 -20.81 -1.27
CA GLU A 75 1.97 -22.13 -1.49
C GLU A 75 2.99 -23.16 -1.97
N ARG A 76 3.87 -22.76 -2.88
CA ARG A 76 4.98 -23.62 -3.32
C ARG A 76 5.93 -23.94 -2.18
N ARG A 77 6.23 -22.95 -1.33
CA ARG A 77 7.12 -23.15 -0.17
C ARG A 77 6.54 -24.15 0.81
N VAL A 78 5.24 -24.07 1.08
CA VAL A 78 4.55 -25.05 1.93
C VAL A 78 4.63 -26.44 1.31
N ALA A 79 4.37 -26.57 0.02
CA ALA A 79 4.46 -27.85 -0.69
C ALA A 79 5.86 -28.44 -0.61
N GLU A 80 6.90 -27.61 -0.76
CA GLU A 80 8.29 -28.05 -0.59
C GLU A 80 8.58 -28.57 0.82
N MET A 81 8.09 -27.86 1.85
CA MET A 81 8.28 -28.29 3.24
C MET A 81 7.64 -29.65 3.50
N LEU A 82 6.43 -29.88 2.95
CA LEU A 82 5.77 -31.16 3.05
C LEU A 82 6.56 -32.26 2.32
N THR A 83 7.17 -31.96 1.20
CA THR A 83 8.01 -32.89 0.45
C THR A 83 9.31 -33.19 1.20
N LEU A 84 9.88 -32.21 1.90
CA LEU A 84 11.13 -32.32 2.63
C LEU A 84 11.01 -33.01 3.99
N GLY A 85 9.79 -33.34 4.41
CA GLY A 85 9.59 -34.12 5.61
C GLY A 85 8.67 -33.52 6.67
N ALA A 86 8.07 -32.37 6.42
CA ALA A 86 7.03 -31.85 7.32
C ALA A 86 5.83 -32.81 7.29
N LYS A 87 5.36 -33.23 8.45
CA LYS A 87 4.27 -34.22 8.54
C LYS A 87 2.92 -33.66 8.11
N ASP A 88 2.70 -32.35 8.36
CA ASP A 88 1.44 -31.68 8.12
C ASP A 88 1.67 -30.18 7.94
N MET A 89 0.57 -29.46 7.73
CA MET A 89 0.62 -28.00 7.55
C MET A 89 1.17 -27.29 8.80
N ASP A 90 0.81 -27.76 10.00
CA ASP A 90 1.28 -27.15 11.24
C ASP A 90 2.80 -27.20 11.36
N MET A 91 3.41 -28.32 11.00
CA MET A 91 4.86 -28.45 11.01
C MET A 91 5.51 -27.60 9.93
N ALA A 92 4.94 -27.57 8.72
CA ALA A 92 5.42 -26.72 7.64
C ALA A 92 5.39 -25.23 8.06
N MET A 93 4.30 -24.80 8.67
CA MET A 93 4.16 -23.43 9.16
C MET A 93 5.17 -23.10 10.26
N ARG A 94 5.42 -24.04 11.16
CA ARG A 94 6.42 -23.86 12.21
C ARG A 94 7.81 -23.65 11.61
N TRP A 95 8.18 -24.44 10.62
CA TRP A 95 9.47 -24.33 9.94
C TRP A 95 9.60 -22.98 9.22
N ILE A 96 8.52 -22.51 8.59
CA ILE A 96 8.52 -21.23 7.91
C ILE A 96 8.67 -20.08 8.92
N HIS A 97 7.95 -20.14 10.04
CA HIS A 97 8.11 -19.15 11.11
C HIS A 97 9.53 -19.11 11.67
N GLU A 98 10.17 -20.25 11.83
CA GLU A 98 11.56 -20.31 12.28
C GLU A 98 12.50 -19.68 11.26
N ALA A 99 12.30 -19.97 9.98
CA ALA A 99 13.13 -19.40 8.91
C ALA A 99 12.98 -17.90 8.79
N GLU A 100 11.78 -17.37 9.03
CA GLU A 100 11.48 -15.93 8.90
C GLU A 100 11.59 -15.18 10.24
N ASP A 101 11.86 -15.87 11.33
CA ASP A 101 11.98 -15.28 12.67
C ASP A 101 10.71 -14.51 13.10
N THR A 102 9.56 -15.10 12.85
CA THR A 102 8.26 -14.48 13.15
C THR A 102 7.58 -15.03 14.40
N ASN A 103 8.21 -15.96 15.10
CA ASN A 103 7.80 -16.49 16.42
C ASN A 103 6.34 -16.96 16.51
N GLY A 104 5.81 -17.50 15.42
CA GLY A 104 4.42 -17.97 15.39
C GLY A 104 3.38 -16.88 15.20
N ASP A 105 3.79 -15.64 15.00
CA ASP A 105 2.88 -14.53 14.72
C ASP A 105 2.49 -14.55 13.23
N SER A 106 1.27 -15.05 12.95
CA SER A 106 0.78 -15.24 11.59
C SER A 106 0.60 -13.91 10.83
N ASP A 107 0.15 -12.85 11.51
CA ASP A 107 -0.01 -11.54 10.87
C ASP A 107 1.35 -10.94 10.50
N TYR A 108 2.34 -11.10 11.38
CA TYR A 108 3.70 -10.65 11.10
C TYR A 108 4.31 -11.43 9.92
N LEU A 109 4.07 -12.74 9.88
CA LEU A 109 4.53 -13.58 8.77
C LEU A 109 3.91 -13.12 7.44
N ALA A 110 2.60 -12.90 7.43
CA ALA A 110 1.92 -12.43 6.23
C ALA A 110 2.50 -11.10 5.74
N TRP A 111 2.72 -10.17 6.65
CA TRP A 111 3.33 -8.89 6.33
C TRP A 111 4.76 -9.06 5.77
N THR A 112 5.57 -9.87 6.41
CA THR A 112 6.96 -10.14 6.01
C THR A 112 7.04 -10.73 4.61
N LEU A 113 6.13 -11.63 4.26
CA LEU A 113 6.13 -12.32 2.97
C LEU A 113 5.34 -11.57 1.88
N GLY A 114 4.76 -10.42 2.19
CA GLY A 114 3.97 -9.66 1.22
C GLY A 114 2.62 -10.28 0.89
N LEU A 115 2.09 -11.12 1.79
CA LEU A 115 0.79 -11.75 1.62
C LEU A 115 -0.34 -10.75 1.93
N PRO A 116 -1.57 -11.00 1.41
CA PRO A 116 -2.70 -10.13 1.71
C PRO A 116 -2.98 -10.02 3.21
N TYR A 117 -3.51 -8.87 3.64
CA TYR A 117 -3.91 -8.66 5.01
C TYR A 117 -4.87 -9.76 5.46
N ARG A 118 -4.65 -10.31 6.64
CA ARG A 118 -5.44 -11.40 7.23
C ARG A 118 -5.45 -12.69 6.39
N TYR A 119 -4.40 -12.93 5.63
CA TYR A 119 -4.29 -14.14 4.80
C TYR A 119 -4.47 -15.42 5.63
N PHE A 120 -3.97 -15.44 6.86
CA PHE A 120 -4.05 -16.61 7.74
C PHE A 120 -5.25 -16.60 8.69
N ALA A 121 -6.08 -15.56 8.62
CA ALA A 121 -7.24 -15.45 9.52
C ALA A 121 -8.36 -16.43 9.17
#